data_9e6c33c4346b82f36938e941ea369d5e
#
_entry.id   9e6c33c4346b82f36938e941ea369d5e
#
_cell.length_a   1.000
_cell.length_b   1.000
_cell.length_c   1.000
_cell.angle_alpha   90.00
_cell.angle_beta   90.00
_cell.angle_gamma   90.00
#
_symmetry.space_group_name_H-M   'P 1'
#
loop_
_entity.id
_entity.type
_entity.pdbx_description
1 polymer ?
#
loop_
_entity_poly.entity_id
_entity_poly.type
_entity_poly.pdbx_seq_one_letter_code
_entity_poly.pdbx_strand_id
1 'polypeptide(L)'
;MTFEEVCRCVEKELESRWKSADETDRLMRLEKEKRAIMGFEEEAAEYRQIIGEIISNEGIGNGEYPPWYRSLCEGVFNEIYGLAGLAPWAYDETEKYRRSSSAKLIGDRLYCLIDGVSELQPQTIGRQRREQLKRALLMATPRERLEDGFHEIYLRNGIRITIYSGERTKEGQDVIVFRKYIMQRLTFEELVRLGTIEPDAAELFKVMIEIGFNILFAGPVRSGKTTFMQVWQCSERTDLEGLAISTDPETPWHVLMPDTPLMQLVADGRELENMTKSLLRGDNDYVLLEEMRDAAAYRLALDIISTGSHRSKATVHTSDPVNLPFRMASRICERYGGSMQGVIQQIFSGFGYVVELCSREDNRGVKRLKALWEYCYDGSRDLPSAHLICRYDMAADSWQWKYHMGEDKKRIGRSAPEAMRKMEAIMKRLEERNPIMENTVIYPRYYRPQLMENPERTGL
;
A
#
# COMPACT_ATOMS: atom_id res chain seq x y z
N MET A 1 14.59 -3.58 -42.75
CA MET A 1 13.21 -3.53 -42.24
C MET A 1 13.27 -2.88 -40.86
N THR A 2 12.51 -1.81 -40.64
CA THR A 2 12.45 -1.20 -39.29
C THR A 2 11.69 -2.12 -38.33
N PHE A 3 11.86 -1.93 -37.04
CA PHE A 3 11.14 -2.72 -36.04
C PHE A 3 9.61 -2.65 -36.19
N GLU A 4 9.09 -1.47 -36.51
CA GLU A 4 7.66 -1.28 -36.77
C GLU A 4 7.18 -2.02 -38.02
N GLU A 5 8.03 -2.10 -39.07
CA GLU A 5 7.73 -2.88 -40.28
C GLU A 5 7.71 -4.39 -39.95
N VAL A 6 8.61 -4.86 -39.11
CA VAL A 6 8.61 -6.25 -38.61
C VAL A 6 7.33 -6.54 -37.87
N CYS A 7 6.93 -5.70 -36.90
CA CYS A 7 5.67 -5.89 -36.14
C CYS A 7 4.46 -5.97 -37.11
N ARG A 8 4.36 -5.07 -38.08
CA ARG A 8 3.27 -5.08 -39.08
C ARG A 8 3.28 -6.31 -39.97
N CYS A 9 4.47 -6.80 -40.36
CA CYS A 9 4.61 -8.01 -41.15
C CYS A 9 4.12 -9.24 -40.34
N VAL A 10 4.56 -9.39 -39.11
CA VAL A 10 4.14 -10.48 -38.21
C VAL A 10 2.64 -10.41 -37.93
N GLU A 11 2.08 -9.22 -37.66
CA GLU A 11 0.65 -9.04 -37.42
C GLU A 11 -0.19 -9.49 -38.64
N LYS A 12 0.22 -9.10 -39.83
CA LYS A 12 -0.44 -9.49 -41.08
C LYS A 12 -0.38 -10.99 -41.34
N GLU A 13 0.76 -11.63 -41.06
CA GLU A 13 0.91 -13.08 -41.20
C GLU A 13 0.05 -13.83 -40.17
N LEU A 14 0.01 -13.36 -38.92
CA LEU A 14 -0.90 -13.87 -37.89
C LEU A 14 -2.37 -13.78 -38.33
N GLU A 15 -2.79 -12.62 -38.84
CA GLU A 15 -4.15 -12.44 -39.37
C GLU A 15 -4.44 -13.39 -40.54
N SER A 16 -3.46 -13.58 -41.43
CA SER A 16 -3.60 -14.49 -42.61
C SER A 16 -3.82 -15.95 -42.19
N ARG A 17 -3.05 -16.42 -41.19
CA ARG A 17 -3.19 -17.79 -40.66
C ARG A 17 -4.59 -18.05 -40.05
N TRP A 18 -5.27 -17.02 -39.64
CA TRP A 18 -6.54 -17.14 -38.94
C TRP A 18 -7.77 -16.66 -39.75
N LYS A 19 -7.59 -16.24 -40.98
CA LYS A 19 -8.70 -15.83 -41.88
C LYS A 19 -9.71 -16.95 -42.14
N SER A 20 -9.27 -18.21 -42.09
CA SER A 20 -10.11 -19.39 -42.36
C SER A 20 -10.78 -19.97 -41.10
N ALA A 21 -10.56 -19.38 -39.94
CA ALA A 21 -11.10 -19.87 -38.68
C ALA A 21 -12.63 -19.64 -38.58
N ASP A 22 -13.35 -20.58 -38.02
CA ASP A 22 -14.77 -20.43 -37.72
C ASP A 22 -15.00 -19.46 -36.54
N GLU A 23 -16.26 -19.19 -36.18
CA GLU A 23 -16.62 -18.25 -35.13
C GLU A 23 -16.15 -18.75 -33.74
N THR A 24 -16.15 -20.05 -33.52
CA THR A 24 -15.69 -20.68 -32.28
C THR A 24 -14.18 -20.50 -32.10
N ASP A 25 -13.41 -20.73 -33.17
CA ASP A 25 -11.96 -20.54 -33.17
C ASP A 25 -11.59 -19.06 -32.94
N ARG A 26 -12.37 -18.15 -33.50
CA ARG A 26 -12.16 -16.69 -33.27
C ARG A 26 -12.40 -16.31 -31.83
N LEU A 27 -13.43 -16.83 -31.19
CA LEU A 27 -13.71 -16.57 -29.77
C LEU A 27 -12.65 -17.16 -28.85
N MET A 28 -12.22 -18.42 -29.11
CA MET A 28 -11.13 -19.05 -28.34
C MET A 28 -9.82 -18.28 -28.46
N ARG A 29 -9.51 -17.80 -29.66
CA ARG A 29 -8.32 -16.97 -29.89
C ARG A 29 -8.40 -15.66 -29.11
N LEU A 30 -9.51 -14.93 -29.18
CA LEU A 30 -9.71 -13.68 -28.45
C LEU A 30 -9.51 -13.90 -26.95
N GLU A 31 -9.96 -15.02 -26.43
CA GLU A 31 -9.76 -15.36 -25.02
C GLU A 31 -8.30 -15.64 -24.69
N LYS A 32 -7.55 -16.35 -25.59
CA LYS A 32 -6.11 -16.54 -25.43
C LYS A 32 -5.33 -15.21 -25.49
N GLU A 33 -5.68 -14.32 -26.39
CA GLU A 33 -5.06 -12.98 -26.49
C GLU A 33 -5.26 -12.16 -25.19
N LYS A 34 -6.47 -12.18 -24.63
CA LYS A 34 -6.76 -11.57 -23.35
C LYS A 34 -5.91 -12.17 -22.23
N ARG A 35 -5.81 -13.50 -22.18
CA ARG A 35 -5.01 -14.21 -21.17
C ARG A 35 -3.53 -13.87 -21.30
N ALA A 36 -2.99 -13.79 -22.52
CA ALA A 36 -1.60 -13.41 -22.76
C ALA A 36 -1.30 -12.01 -22.21
N ILE A 37 -2.15 -11.00 -22.50
CA ILE A 37 -1.96 -9.63 -22.03
C ILE A 37 -2.13 -9.50 -20.49
N MET A 38 -2.97 -10.36 -19.90
CA MET A 38 -3.16 -10.42 -18.44
C MET A 38 -2.01 -11.11 -17.70
N GLY A 39 -1.00 -11.64 -18.42
CA GLY A 39 0.20 -12.24 -17.87
C GLY A 39 0.09 -13.74 -17.58
N PHE A 40 -0.76 -14.47 -18.32
CA PHE A 40 -0.78 -15.92 -18.27
C PHE A 40 0.37 -16.45 -19.14
N GLU A 41 1.35 -17.11 -18.51
CA GLU A 41 2.61 -17.48 -19.16
C GLU A 41 2.44 -18.55 -20.23
N GLU A 42 1.48 -19.46 -20.08
CA GLU A 42 1.21 -20.51 -21.06
C GLU A 42 0.82 -19.93 -22.41
N GLU A 43 -0.15 -19.02 -22.42
CA GLU A 43 -0.61 -18.35 -23.64
C GLU A 43 0.44 -17.39 -24.19
N ALA A 44 1.16 -16.69 -23.33
CA ALA A 44 2.25 -15.82 -23.74
C ALA A 44 3.40 -16.60 -24.40
N ALA A 45 3.76 -17.78 -23.90
CA ALA A 45 4.77 -18.65 -24.49
C ALA A 45 4.33 -19.19 -25.85
N GLU A 46 3.06 -19.60 -26.01
CA GLU A 46 2.50 -20.05 -27.30
C GLU A 46 2.63 -18.96 -28.36
N TYR A 47 2.24 -17.71 -28.04
CA TYR A 47 2.37 -16.58 -28.98
C TYR A 47 3.82 -16.24 -29.30
N ARG A 48 4.74 -16.26 -28.33
CA ARG A 48 6.18 -16.05 -28.59
C ARG A 48 6.74 -17.12 -29.54
N GLN A 49 6.33 -18.38 -29.39
CA GLN A 49 6.73 -19.45 -30.28
C GLN A 49 6.24 -19.18 -31.72
N ILE A 50 4.95 -18.90 -31.90
CA ILE A 50 4.36 -18.61 -33.21
C ILE A 50 5.05 -17.41 -33.88
N ILE A 51 5.31 -16.35 -33.13
CA ILE A 51 6.02 -15.15 -33.63
C ILE A 51 7.46 -15.50 -34.04
N GLY A 52 8.15 -16.33 -33.24
CA GLY A 52 9.50 -16.80 -33.57
C GLY A 52 9.55 -17.61 -34.89
N GLU A 53 8.56 -18.47 -35.12
CA GLU A 53 8.40 -19.25 -36.36
C GLU A 53 8.15 -18.31 -37.56
N ILE A 54 7.29 -17.29 -37.43
CA ILE A 54 7.03 -16.31 -38.51
C ILE A 54 8.30 -15.53 -38.82
N ILE A 55 8.99 -14.99 -37.85
CA ILE A 55 10.25 -14.25 -38.02
C ILE A 55 11.27 -15.09 -38.77
N SER A 56 11.38 -16.39 -38.43
CA SER A 56 12.31 -17.31 -39.07
C SER A 56 11.91 -17.63 -40.51
N ASN A 57 10.63 -17.90 -40.79
CA ASN A 57 10.11 -18.28 -42.08
C ASN A 57 10.15 -17.10 -43.07
N GLU A 58 9.89 -15.90 -42.63
CA GLU A 58 9.95 -14.68 -43.48
C GLU A 58 11.40 -14.20 -43.72
N GLY A 59 12.40 -14.93 -43.17
CA GLY A 59 13.81 -14.55 -43.33
C GLY A 59 14.13 -13.20 -42.70
N ILE A 60 13.35 -12.74 -41.76
CA ILE A 60 13.58 -11.54 -40.97
C ILE A 60 14.76 -11.86 -40.04
N GLY A 61 15.97 -11.65 -40.55
CA GLY A 61 17.20 -11.87 -39.79
C GLY A 61 17.27 -10.97 -38.55
N ASN A 62 18.47 -10.81 -37.96
CA ASN A 62 18.72 -9.93 -36.81
C ASN A 62 18.37 -8.45 -37.12
N GLY A 63 17.07 -8.17 -37.25
CA GLY A 63 16.55 -6.80 -37.40
C GLY A 63 16.88 -5.97 -36.16
N GLU A 64 17.13 -4.69 -36.38
CA GLU A 64 17.27 -3.76 -35.26
C GLU A 64 15.95 -3.69 -34.46
N TYR A 65 16.03 -3.81 -33.14
CA TYR A 65 14.89 -3.66 -32.24
C TYR A 65 15.26 -2.70 -31.10
N PRO A 66 14.26 -2.10 -30.46
CA PRO A 66 14.51 -1.17 -29.37
C PRO A 66 15.34 -1.81 -28.22
N PRO A 67 16.34 -1.10 -27.68
CA PRO A 67 17.32 -1.66 -26.75
C PRO A 67 16.75 -2.06 -25.38
N TRP A 68 15.50 -1.72 -25.12
CA TRP A 68 14.80 -2.14 -23.90
C TRP A 68 14.17 -3.53 -23.99
N TYR A 69 14.15 -4.18 -25.17
CA TYR A 69 13.73 -5.57 -25.33
C TYR A 69 14.95 -6.51 -25.35
N ARG A 70 14.78 -7.73 -24.85
CA ARG A 70 15.85 -8.74 -24.78
C ARG A 70 16.12 -9.39 -26.13
N SER A 71 15.10 -9.46 -26.99
CA SER A 71 15.18 -10.04 -28.32
C SER A 71 14.13 -9.43 -29.24
N LEU A 72 14.34 -9.61 -30.55
CA LEU A 72 13.37 -9.19 -31.58
C LEU A 72 12.01 -9.86 -31.35
N CYS A 73 11.97 -11.17 -31.12
CA CYS A 73 10.75 -11.93 -30.89
C CYS A 73 9.97 -11.41 -29.67
N GLU A 74 10.67 -11.12 -28.57
CA GLU A 74 10.06 -10.58 -27.37
C GLU A 74 9.52 -9.18 -27.59
N GLY A 75 10.26 -8.33 -28.30
CA GLY A 75 9.81 -7.00 -28.69
C GLY A 75 8.53 -7.04 -29.52
N VAL A 76 8.49 -7.87 -30.55
CA VAL A 76 7.31 -8.06 -31.41
C VAL A 76 6.12 -8.60 -30.61
N PHE A 77 6.33 -9.61 -29.73
CA PHE A 77 5.28 -10.10 -28.85
C PHE A 77 4.69 -9.00 -27.98
N ASN A 78 5.55 -8.20 -27.33
CA ASN A 78 5.09 -7.14 -26.45
C ASN A 78 4.36 -6.02 -27.20
N GLU A 79 4.75 -5.72 -28.43
CA GLU A 79 4.06 -4.73 -29.25
C GLU A 79 2.71 -5.23 -29.78
N ILE A 80 2.51 -6.51 -29.99
CA ILE A 80 1.25 -7.06 -30.53
C ILE A 80 0.31 -7.52 -29.41
N TYR A 81 0.79 -8.39 -28.52
CA TYR A 81 -0.01 -9.10 -27.50
C TYR A 81 0.39 -8.81 -26.05
N GLY A 82 1.43 -8.02 -25.81
CA GLY A 82 1.93 -7.71 -24.48
C GLY A 82 1.65 -6.28 -24.05
N LEU A 83 2.48 -5.79 -23.15
CA LEU A 83 2.37 -4.46 -22.53
C LEU A 83 3.18 -3.37 -23.27
N ALA A 84 3.55 -3.61 -24.52
CA ALA A 84 4.37 -2.70 -25.34
C ALA A 84 5.65 -2.30 -24.60
N GLY A 85 6.15 -1.06 -24.81
CA GLY A 85 7.33 -0.53 -24.12
C GLY A 85 7.27 -0.50 -22.60
N LEU A 86 6.14 -0.84 -21.99
CA LEU A 86 6.01 -0.98 -20.53
C LEU A 86 6.49 -2.36 -20.04
N ALA A 87 6.56 -3.37 -20.90
CA ALA A 87 6.89 -4.75 -20.51
C ALA A 87 8.16 -4.87 -19.66
N PRO A 88 9.29 -4.22 -19.96
CA PRO A 88 10.50 -4.30 -19.15
C PRO A 88 10.29 -3.86 -17.70
N TRP A 89 9.44 -2.85 -17.46
CA TRP A 89 9.07 -2.44 -16.12
C TRP A 89 8.13 -3.45 -15.46
N ALA A 90 7.14 -3.94 -16.19
CA ALA A 90 6.10 -4.84 -15.65
C ALA A 90 6.67 -6.21 -15.24
N TYR A 91 7.70 -6.68 -15.93
CA TYR A 91 8.34 -7.99 -15.71
C TYR A 91 9.69 -7.89 -14.98
N ASP A 92 10.00 -6.76 -14.33
CA ASP A 92 11.20 -6.59 -13.49
C ASP A 92 12.54 -6.90 -14.19
N GLU A 93 12.64 -6.55 -15.47
CA GLU A 93 13.78 -6.93 -16.31
C GLU A 93 15.12 -6.33 -15.87
N THR A 94 15.10 -5.21 -15.15
CA THR A 94 16.29 -4.57 -14.61
C THR A 94 16.15 -4.32 -13.11
N GLU A 95 17.29 -4.19 -12.40
CA GLU A 95 17.31 -3.84 -10.96
C GLU A 95 16.59 -2.51 -10.69
N LYS A 96 16.72 -1.55 -11.61
CA LYS A 96 16.01 -0.26 -11.57
C LYS A 96 14.50 -0.46 -11.53
N TYR A 97 13.97 -1.35 -12.38
CA TYR A 97 12.54 -1.60 -12.47
C TYR A 97 12.00 -2.49 -11.34
N ARG A 98 12.81 -3.41 -10.80
CA ARG A 98 12.44 -4.19 -9.60
C ARG A 98 12.13 -3.32 -8.40
N ARG A 99 12.84 -2.19 -8.27
CA ARG A 99 12.64 -1.22 -7.19
C ARG A 99 11.59 -0.15 -7.50
N SER A 100 11.03 -0.14 -8.70
CA SER A 100 10.02 0.83 -9.14
C SER A 100 8.60 0.32 -8.88
N SER A 101 7.88 0.92 -7.96
CA SER A 101 6.51 0.54 -7.60
C SER A 101 5.42 1.15 -8.48
N SER A 102 5.76 2.09 -9.36
CA SER A 102 4.77 2.78 -10.20
C SER A 102 5.35 3.20 -11.54
N ALA A 103 4.57 2.99 -12.59
CA ALA A 103 4.79 3.57 -13.91
C ALA A 103 3.56 4.34 -14.35
N LYS A 104 3.75 5.38 -15.16
CA LYS A 104 2.67 6.19 -15.72
C LYS A 104 2.89 6.42 -17.19
N LEU A 105 1.91 6.09 -17.98
CA LEU A 105 1.83 6.49 -19.38
C LEU A 105 0.96 7.74 -19.46
N ILE A 106 1.52 8.85 -19.94
CA ILE A 106 0.83 10.14 -20.10
C ILE A 106 0.98 10.55 -21.56
N GLY A 107 -0.09 10.43 -22.33
CA GLY A 107 0.02 10.47 -23.76
C GLY A 107 0.91 9.32 -24.26
N ASP A 108 1.95 9.63 -25.02
CA ASP A 108 2.92 8.65 -25.54
C ASP A 108 4.15 8.44 -24.65
N ARG A 109 4.27 9.18 -23.54
CA ARG A 109 5.45 9.23 -22.68
C ARG A 109 5.31 8.32 -21.47
N LEU A 110 6.31 7.48 -21.24
CA LEU A 110 6.39 6.59 -20.09
C LEU A 110 7.25 7.20 -18.98
N TYR A 111 6.71 7.28 -17.78
CA TYR A 111 7.43 7.67 -16.56
C TYR A 111 7.44 6.52 -15.58
N CYS A 112 8.61 6.20 -15.02
CA CYS A 112 8.75 5.23 -13.93
C CYS A 112 9.17 5.92 -12.64
N LEU A 113 8.65 5.46 -11.52
CA LEU A 113 9.04 5.95 -10.20
C LEU A 113 10.35 5.28 -9.78
N ILE A 114 11.45 6.01 -9.85
CA ILE A 114 12.79 5.53 -9.49
C ILE A 114 13.26 6.31 -8.26
N ASP A 115 13.63 5.61 -7.20
CA ASP A 115 14.12 6.20 -5.95
C ASP A 115 13.28 7.39 -5.43
N GLY A 116 11.94 7.28 -5.60
CA GLY A 116 10.97 8.31 -5.18
C GLY A 116 10.71 9.44 -6.19
N VAL A 117 11.41 9.46 -7.33
CA VAL A 117 11.27 10.45 -8.40
C VAL A 117 10.63 9.81 -9.63
N SER A 118 9.71 10.53 -10.29
CA SER A 118 9.14 10.09 -11.57
C SER A 118 10.08 10.47 -12.71
N GLU A 119 10.80 9.50 -13.25
CA GLU A 119 11.74 9.68 -14.37
C GLU A 119 11.11 9.34 -15.71
N LEU A 120 11.30 10.20 -16.71
CA LEU A 120 10.94 9.91 -18.10
C LEU A 120 11.81 8.77 -18.63
N GLN A 121 11.17 7.77 -19.22
CA GLN A 121 11.84 6.65 -19.84
C GLN A 121 11.99 6.86 -21.37
N PRO A 122 12.95 6.19 -22.03
CA PRO A 122 13.15 6.32 -23.47
C PRO A 122 12.02 5.68 -24.30
N GLN A 123 11.22 4.81 -23.71
CA GLN A 123 10.12 4.13 -24.39
C GLN A 123 8.98 5.09 -24.70
N THR A 124 8.45 4.98 -25.92
CA THR A 124 7.25 5.70 -26.36
C THR A 124 6.18 4.71 -26.79
N ILE A 125 4.92 4.97 -26.39
CA ILE A 125 3.78 4.14 -26.80
C ILE A 125 2.82 5.00 -27.60
N GLY A 126 2.85 4.84 -28.93
CA GLY A 126 2.06 5.63 -29.86
C GLY A 126 0.54 5.49 -29.64
N ARG A 127 -0.25 6.46 -30.16
CA ARG A 127 -1.71 6.55 -29.94
C ARG A 127 -2.43 5.25 -30.32
N GLN A 128 -2.14 4.69 -31.49
CA GLN A 128 -2.79 3.45 -31.96
C GLN A 128 -2.54 2.30 -30.99
N ARG A 129 -1.28 2.13 -30.55
CA ARG A 129 -0.91 1.06 -29.61
C ARG A 129 -1.52 1.27 -28.22
N ARG A 130 -1.60 2.52 -27.74
CA ARG A 130 -2.31 2.82 -26.47
C ARG A 130 -3.78 2.42 -26.53
N GLU A 131 -4.46 2.75 -27.62
CA GLU A 131 -5.87 2.38 -27.80
C GLU A 131 -6.06 0.86 -27.85
N GLN A 132 -5.18 0.14 -28.54
CA GLN A 132 -5.19 -1.32 -28.56
C GLN A 132 -4.96 -1.90 -27.15
N LEU A 133 -3.94 -1.43 -26.43
CA LEU A 133 -3.64 -1.85 -25.07
C LEU A 133 -4.81 -1.59 -24.12
N LYS A 134 -5.38 -0.39 -24.18
CA LYS A 134 -6.55 -0.02 -23.37
C LYS A 134 -7.73 -0.96 -23.65
N ARG A 135 -8.09 -1.17 -24.92
CA ARG A 135 -9.17 -2.09 -25.28
C ARG A 135 -8.94 -3.50 -24.81
N ALA A 136 -7.73 -4.03 -24.99
CA ALA A 136 -7.39 -5.39 -24.59
C ALA A 136 -7.50 -5.57 -23.05
N LEU A 137 -7.00 -4.61 -22.27
CA LEU A 137 -7.12 -4.60 -20.83
C LEU A 137 -8.59 -4.55 -20.37
N LEU A 138 -9.40 -3.67 -20.96
CA LEU A 138 -10.82 -3.54 -20.62
C LEU A 138 -11.63 -4.78 -21.01
N MET A 139 -11.36 -5.36 -22.16
CA MET A 139 -12.02 -6.60 -22.60
C MET A 139 -11.67 -7.81 -21.72
N ALA A 140 -10.50 -7.80 -21.10
CA ALA A 140 -10.09 -8.83 -20.14
C ALA A 140 -10.80 -8.71 -18.78
N THR A 141 -11.49 -7.59 -18.53
CA THR A 141 -12.13 -7.29 -17.24
C THR A 141 -13.64 -7.14 -17.42
N PRO A 142 -14.45 -8.21 -17.20
CA PRO A 142 -15.88 -8.24 -17.56
C PRO A 142 -16.76 -7.18 -16.87
N ARG A 143 -16.30 -6.58 -15.80
CA ARG A 143 -17.04 -5.56 -15.04
C ARG A 143 -16.84 -4.15 -15.56
N GLU A 144 -15.83 -3.91 -16.38
CA GLU A 144 -15.48 -2.59 -16.89
C GLU A 144 -16.20 -2.28 -18.20
N ARG A 145 -16.75 -1.08 -18.32
CA ARG A 145 -17.41 -0.61 -19.55
C ARG A 145 -16.50 0.35 -20.31
N LEU A 146 -16.35 0.16 -21.60
CA LEU A 146 -15.50 1.00 -22.48
C LEU A 146 -15.85 2.51 -22.44
N GLU A 147 -17.09 2.84 -22.06
CA GLU A 147 -17.64 4.20 -22.12
C GLU A 147 -17.34 5.05 -20.89
N ASP A 148 -16.95 4.44 -19.74
CA ASP A 148 -16.89 5.14 -18.47
C ASP A 148 -15.70 6.12 -18.33
N GLY A 149 -14.68 6.02 -19.17
CA GLY A 149 -13.51 6.92 -19.17
C GLY A 149 -12.62 6.82 -17.92
N PHE A 150 -12.99 6.00 -16.94
CA PHE A 150 -12.24 5.67 -15.75
C PHE A 150 -12.39 4.17 -15.46
N HIS A 151 -11.25 3.47 -15.29
CA HIS A 151 -11.22 2.03 -15.11
C HIS A 151 -10.15 1.61 -14.12
N GLU A 152 -10.42 0.55 -13.37
CA GLU A 152 -9.47 -0.12 -12.49
C GLU A 152 -9.38 -1.61 -12.83
N ILE A 153 -8.16 -2.08 -13.10
CA ILE A 153 -7.88 -3.42 -13.62
C ILE A 153 -6.72 -4.02 -12.83
N TYR A 154 -6.74 -5.33 -12.62
CA TYR A 154 -5.66 -6.06 -11.98
C TYR A 154 -5.11 -7.12 -12.92
N LEU A 155 -3.80 -7.10 -13.17
CA LEU A 155 -3.10 -8.19 -13.87
C LEU A 155 -2.86 -9.35 -12.91
N ARG A 156 -2.63 -10.55 -13.49
CA ARG A 156 -2.34 -11.76 -12.71
C ARG A 156 -1.13 -11.63 -11.80
N ASN A 157 -0.12 -10.89 -12.22
CA ASN A 157 1.10 -10.62 -11.43
C ASN A 157 0.90 -9.57 -10.32
N GLY A 158 -0.35 -9.15 -10.04
CA GLY A 158 -0.69 -8.19 -9.01
C GLY A 158 -0.49 -6.72 -9.40
N ILE A 159 -0.15 -6.43 -10.67
CA ILE A 159 -0.10 -5.03 -11.14
C ILE A 159 -1.52 -4.49 -11.22
N ARG A 160 -1.78 -3.40 -10.48
CA ARG A 160 -2.99 -2.60 -10.58
C ARG A 160 -2.83 -1.55 -11.66
N ILE A 161 -3.84 -1.41 -12.49
CA ILE A 161 -3.90 -0.45 -13.60
C ILE A 161 -5.09 0.47 -13.40
N THR A 162 -4.86 1.78 -13.42
CA THR A 162 -5.92 2.79 -13.42
C THR A 162 -5.86 3.55 -14.74
N ILE A 163 -6.96 3.57 -15.49
CA ILE A 163 -7.05 4.23 -16.80
C ILE A 163 -7.96 5.45 -16.68
N TYR A 164 -7.46 6.59 -17.14
CA TYR A 164 -8.24 7.81 -17.36
C TYR A 164 -8.22 8.13 -18.85
N SER A 165 -9.38 8.21 -19.49
CA SER A 165 -9.50 8.44 -20.94
C SER A 165 -10.78 9.19 -21.29
N GLY A 166 -10.98 9.49 -22.59
CA GLY A 166 -12.17 10.15 -23.11
C GLY A 166 -12.39 11.53 -22.48
N GLU A 167 -13.60 11.80 -22.02
CA GLU A 167 -13.97 13.07 -21.37
C GLU A 167 -13.23 13.37 -20.06
N ARG A 168 -12.54 12.38 -19.47
CA ARG A 168 -11.76 12.53 -18.24
C ARG A 168 -10.37 13.13 -18.47
N THR A 169 -9.92 13.20 -19.73
CA THR A 169 -8.60 13.72 -20.11
C THR A 169 -8.72 14.67 -21.32
N LYS A 170 -7.68 15.49 -21.52
CA LYS A 170 -7.58 16.26 -22.77
C LYS A 170 -7.24 15.34 -23.93
N GLU A 171 -7.65 15.70 -25.14
CA GLU A 171 -7.38 14.93 -26.33
C GLU A 171 -5.88 14.58 -26.47
N GLY A 172 -5.59 13.33 -26.72
CA GLY A 172 -4.22 12.79 -26.83
C GLY A 172 -3.44 12.68 -25.53
N GLN A 173 -4.06 13.00 -24.37
CA GLN A 173 -3.43 12.94 -23.04
C GLN A 173 -4.07 11.87 -22.15
N ASP A 174 -4.43 10.73 -22.71
CA ASP A 174 -4.87 9.58 -21.93
C ASP A 174 -3.79 9.21 -20.92
N VAL A 175 -4.23 8.89 -19.70
CA VAL A 175 -3.35 8.54 -18.60
C VAL A 175 -3.63 7.09 -18.18
N ILE A 176 -2.59 6.27 -18.18
CA ILE A 176 -2.65 4.92 -17.63
C ILE A 176 -1.60 4.83 -16.51
N VAL A 177 -2.07 4.59 -15.31
CA VAL A 177 -1.22 4.45 -14.11
C VAL A 177 -1.09 2.97 -13.78
N PHE A 178 0.13 2.48 -13.73
CA PHE A 178 0.46 1.13 -13.33
C PHE A 178 1.08 1.17 -11.93
N ARG A 179 0.64 0.30 -11.07
CA ARG A 179 1.20 0.11 -9.73
C ARG A 179 1.48 -1.35 -9.50
N LYS A 180 2.67 -1.68 -9.05
CA LYS A 180 3.02 -3.01 -8.56
C LYS A 180 3.46 -2.92 -7.12
N TYR A 181 3.12 -3.94 -6.39
CA TYR A 181 3.61 -4.10 -5.05
C TYR A 181 5.03 -4.69 -5.10
N ILE A 182 5.99 -3.95 -4.54
CA ILE A 182 7.35 -4.46 -4.42
C ILE A 182 7.41 -5.28 -3.13
N MET A 183 7.42 -6.59 -3.29
CA MET A 183 7.53 -7.51 -2.17
C MET A 183 8.97 -7.50 -1.65
N GLN A 184 9.19 -6.80 -0.54
CA GLN A 184 10.42 -6.91 0.22
C GLN A 184 10.07 -7.51 1.58
N ARG A 185 10.58 -8.69 1.88
CA ARG A 185 10.57 -9.21 3.25
C ARG A 185 11.58 -8.42 4.05
N LEU A 186 11.20 -7.25 4.52
CA LEU A 186 12.03 -6.46 5.41
C LEU A 186 11.83 -6.94 6.85
N THR A 187 12.90 -6.84 7.63
CA THR A 187 12.93 -7.06 9.07
C THR A 187 13.21 -5.74 9.80
N PHE A 188 13.07 -5.71 11.11
CA PHE A 188 13.47 -4.53 11.89
C PHE A 188 14.96 -4.23 11.76
N GLU A 189 15.82 -5.25 11.63
CA GLU A 189 17.25 -5.11 11.40
C GLU A 189 17.54 -4.43 10.06
N GLU A 190 16.75 -4.74 9.03
CA GLU A 190 16.86 -4.08 7.74
C GLU A 190 16.35 -2.64 7.78
N LEU A 191 15.29 -2.36 8.53
CA LEU A 191 14.84 -0.98 8.77
C LEU A 191 15.92 -0.15 9.50
N VAL A 192 16.65 -0.76 10.42
CA VAL A 192 17.82 -0.14 11.07
C VAL A 192 18.94 0.12 10.05
N ARG A 193 19.29 -0.87 9.22
CA ARG A 193 20.31 -0.72 8.18
C ARG A 193 19.98 0.36 7.16
N LEU A 194 18.70 0.51 6.82
CA LEU A 194 18.18 1.56 5.94
C LEU A 194 18.10 2.93 6.63
N GLY A 195 18.37 2.99 7.95
CA GLY A 195 18.24 4.19 8.75
C GLY A 195 16.80 4.65 8.94
N THR A 196 15.80 3.77 8.71
CA THR A 196 14.39 4.10 8.96
C THR A 196 14.12 4.28 10.44
N ILE A 197 14.79 3.50 11.28
CA ILE A 197 14.76 3.54 12.74
C ILE A 197 16.17 3.31 13.30
N GLU A 198 16.38 3.62 14.56
CA GLU A 198 17.61 3.28 15.26
C GLU A 198 17.53 1.89 15.93
N PRO A 199 18.67 1.26 16.32
CA PRO A 199 18.69 -0.11 16.85
C PRO A 199 17.82 -0.32 18.08
N ASP A 200 17.87 0.58 19.08
CA ASP A 200 17.08 0.48 20.29
C ASP A 200 15.57 0.64 20.04
N ALA A 201 15.20 1.41 19.00
CA ALA A 201 13.79 1.49 18.57
C ALA A 201 13.30 0.15 17.98
N ALA A 202 14.16 -0.58 17.27
CA ALA A 202 13.82 -1.92 16.79
C ALA A 202 13.55 -2.89 17.96
N GLU A 203 14.39 -2.83 19.00
CA GLU A 203 14.18 -3.61 20.23
C GLU A 203 12.85 -3.23 20.93
N LEU A 204 12.58 -1.91 21.05
CA LEU A 204 11.34 -1.39 21.60
C LEU A 204 10.10 -1.95 20.86
N PHE A 205 10.11 -1.88 19.52
CA PHE A 205 8.97 -2.33 18.73
C PHE A 205 8.72 -3.84 18.84
N LYS A 206 9.77 -4.66 18.91
CA LYS A 206 9.64 -6.10 19.17
C LYS A 206 8.97 -6.38 20.52
N VAL A 207 9.34 -5.64 21.56
CA VAL A 207 8.69 -5.76 22.88
C VAL A 207 7.25 -5.25 22.85
N MET A 208 6.95 -4.19 22.12
CA MET A 208 5.57 -3.71 21.94
C MET A 208 4.69 -4.73 21.21
N ILE A 209 5.25 -5.50 20.27
CA ILE A 209 4.59 -6.64 19.62
C ILE A 209 4.29 -7.75 20.63
N GLU A 210 5.25 -8.10 21.47
CA GLU A 210 5.08 -9.12 22.51
C GLU A 210 3.92 -8.76 23.46
N ILE A 211 3.79 -7.48 23.85
CA ILE A 211 2.69 -6.99 24.70
C ILE A 211 1.35 -7.00 23.96
N GLY A 212 1.35 -6.68 22.68
CA GLY A 212 0.16 -6.75 21.82
C GLY A 212 -0.71 -5.49 21.80
N PHE A 213 -0.13 -4.31 21.70
CA PHE A 213 -0.89 -3.07 21.54
C PHE A 213 -1.57 -2.97 20.16
N ASN A 214 -2.70 -2.29 20.11
CA ASN A 214 -3.30 -1.84 18.87
C ASN A 214 -2.54 -0.62 18.33
N ILE A 215 -2.12 -0.66 17.06
CA ILE A 215 -1.21 0.34 16.47
C ILE A 215 -1.83 1.00 15.24
N LEU A 216 -1.71 2.33 15.16
CA LEU A 216 -1.94 3.08 13.95
C LEU A 216 -0.62 3.43 13.26
N PHE A 217 -0.50 3.13 11.98
CA PHE A 217 0.61 3.58 11.13
C PHE A 217 0.15 4.79 10.32
N ALA A 218 0.74 5.93 10.59
CA ALA A 218 0.34 7.24 10.06
C ALA A 218 1.43 7.86 9.18
N GLY A 219 1.04 8.74 8.29
CA GLY A 219 1.97 9.50 7.45
C GLY A 219 1.43 9.80 6.06
N PRO A 220 2.11 10.63 5.27
CA PRO A 220 1.70 10.97 3.91
C PRO A 220 1.76 9.77 2.95
N VAL A 221 1.28 9.96 1.73
CA VAL A 221 1.40 8.97 0.65
C VAL A 221 2.88 8.62 0.43
N ARG A 222 3.19 7.33 0.25
CA ARG A 222 4.56 6.82 0.02
C ARG A 222 5.56 7.04 1.17
N SER A 223 5.08 7.22 2.39
CA SER A 223 5.96 7.35 3.57
C SER A 223 6.47 6.00 4.13
N GLY A 224 6.01 4.86 3.59
CA GLY A 224 6.42 3.53 4.04
C GLY A 224 5.52 2.92 5.12
N LYS A 225 4.30 3.45 5.35
CA LYS A 225 3.35 2.93 6.36
C LYS A 225 3.05 1.43 6.21
N THR A 226 2.62 1.04 5.01
CA THR A 226 2.28 -0.35 4.70
C THR A 226 3.49 -1.25 4.89
N THR A 227 4.66 -0.85 4.41
CA THR A 227 5.91 -1.60 4.60
C THR A 227 6.26 -1.76 6.09
N PHE A 228 6.12 -0.69 6.88
CA PHE A 228 6.40 -0.75 8.32
C PHE A 228 5.39 -1.66 9.05
N MET A 229 4.11 -1.56 8.70
CA MET A 229 3.07 -2.46 9.23
C MET A 229 3.35 -3.92 8.86
N GLN A 230 3.87 -4.19 7.66
CA GLN A 230 4.27 -5.54 7.26
C GLN A 230 5.43 -6.08 8.09
N VAL A 231 6.49 -5.28 8.31
CA VAL A 231 7.60 -5.67 9.19
C VAL A 231 7.09 -5.97 10.60
N TRP A 232 6.19 -5.11 11.11
CA TRP A 232 5.56 -5.31 12.41
C TRP A 232 4.76 -6.61 12.47
N GLN A 233 3.89 -6.84 11.48
CA GLN A 233 3.03 -8.02 11.45
C GLN A 233 3.81 -9.32 11.19
N CYS A 234 4.80 -9.31 10.31
CA CYS A 234 5.68 -10.47 10.09
C CYS A 234 6.54 -10.84 11.31
N SER A 235 6.61 -9.96 12.31
CA SER A 235 7.27 -10.20 13.60
C SER A 235 6.31 -10.68 14.69
N GLU A 236 5.01 -10.80 14.41
CA GLU A 236 4.03 -11.39 15.32
C GLU A 236 4.15 -12.92 15.40
N ARG A 237 3.52 -13.49 16.39
CA ARG A 237 3.36 -14.94 16.54
C ARG A 237 2.57 -15.50 15.35
N THR A 238 3.00 -16.66 14.85
CA THR A 238 2.38 -17.31 13.69
C THR A 238 1.18 -18.19 14.05
N ASP A 239 0.95 -18.45 15.33
CA ASP A 239 -0.16 -19.26 15.83
C ASP A 239 -1.45 -18.47 16.10
N LEU A 240 -1.43 -17.15 15.89
CA LEU A 240 -2.59 -16.28 16.09
C LEU A 240 -3.44 -16.21 14.81
N GLU A 241 -4.76 -16.30 14.99
CA GLU A 241 -5.72 -16.14 13.89
C GLU A 241 -5.92 -14.68 13.53
N GLY A 242 -5.73 -14.34 12.26
CA GLY A 242 -5.79 -12.98 11.78
C GLY A 242 -6.77 -12.75 10.64
N LEU A 243 -7.26 -11.51 10.56
CA LEU A 243 -8.06 -11.02 9.46
C LEU A 243 -7.43 -9.76 8.88
N ALA A 244 -6.99 -9.82 7.62
CA ALA A 244 -6.55 -8.65 6.86
C ALA A 244 -7.68 -8.17 5.95
N ILE A 245 -8.00 -6.89 6.01
CA ILE A 245 -8.99 -6.24 5.16
C ILE A 245 -8.31 -5.08 4.44
N SER A 246 -8.39 -5.10 3.12
CA SER A 246 -7.87 -4.04 2.27
C SER A 246 -8.90 -3.59 1.24
N THR A 247 -8.88 -2.31 0.89
CA THR A 247 -9.64 -1.80 -0.25
C THR A 247 -8.98 -2.19 -1.57
N ASP A 248 -7.67 -2.36 -1.55
CA ASP A 248 -6.82 -2.79 -2.66
C ASP A 248 -5.92 -3.94 -2.17
N PRO A 249 -5.84 -5.07 -2.87
CA PRO A 249 -5.05 -6.23 -2.44
C PRO A 249 -3.55 -6.01 -2.70
N GLU A 250 -2.96 -4.97 -2.08
CA GLU A 250 -1.55 -4.63 -2.29
C GLU A 250 -0.60 -5.59 -1.56
N THR A 251 -0.98 -6.07 -0.37
CA THR A 251 -0.11 -6.92 0.47
C THR A 251 -0.44 -8.40 0.29
N PRO A 252 0.47 -9.23 -0.23
CA PRO A 252 0.24 -10.66 -0.34
C PRO A 252 0.57 -11.37 0.98
N TRP A 253 -0.30 -11.28 1.97
CA TRP A 253 -0.09 -11.86 3.30
C TRP A 253 0.15 -13.38 3.27
N HIS A 254 -0.54 -14.09 2.39
CA HIS A 254 -0.35 -15.54 2.19
C HIS A 254 1.08 -15.92 1.75
N VAL A 255 1.83 -14.98 1.16
CA VAL A 255 3.25 -15.18 0.78
C VAL A 255 4.19 -14.72 1.87
N LEU A 256 3.84 -13.61 2.56
CA LEU A 256 4.65 -13.06 3.64
C LEU A 256 4.59 -13.91 4.91
N MET A 257 3.42 -14.50 5.20
CA MET A 257 3.12 -15.28 6.40
C MET A 257 2.43 -16.60 6.06
N PRO A 258 3.09 -17.51 5.32
CA PRO A 258 2.46 -18.73 4.79
C PRO A 258 2.00 -19.71 5.88
N ASP A 259 2.62 -19.66 7.06
CA ASP A 259 2.35 -20.56 8.18
C ASP A 259 1.37 -19.97 9.21
N THR A 260 0.77 -18.80 8.91
CA THR A 260 -0.14 -18.09 9.82
C THR A 260 -1.58 -18.24 9.31
N PRO A 261 -2.55 -18.56 10.17
CA PRO A 261 -3.97 -18.60 9.81
C PRO A 261 -4.50 -17.17 9.61
N LEU A 262 -4.07 -16.50 8.55
CA LEU A 262 -4.41 -15.13 8.22
C LEU A 262 -5.34 -15.10 7.01
N MET A 263 -6.60 -14.84 7.26
CA MET A 263 -7.62 -14.64 6.23
C MET A 263 -7.47 -13.25 5.62
N GLN A 264 -7.45 -13.16 4.28
CA GLN A 264 -7.35 -11.89 3.58
C GLN A 264 -8.61 -11.63 2.75
N LEU A 265 -9.23 -10.48 2.96
CA LEU A 265 -10.44 -10.04 2.28
C LEU A 265 -10.23 -8.68 1.59
N VAL A 266 -10.91 -8.50 0.47
CA VAL A 266 -10.97 -7.23 -0.25
C VAL A 266 -12.38 -6.70 -0.16
N ALA A 267 -12.55 -5.53 0.46
CA ALA A 267 -13.85 -4.88 0.61
C ALA A 267 -13.70 -3.38 0.82
N ASP A 268 -14.59 -2.60 0.25
CA ASP A 268 -14.68 -1.16 0.47
C ASP A 268 -16.12 -0.69 0.71
N GLY A 269 -16.27 0.51 1.22
CA GLY A 269 -17.53 1.24 1.33
C GLY A 269 -18.70 0.36 1.78
N ARG A 270 -19.68 0.13 0.91
CA ARG A 270 -20.90 -0.66 1.22
C ARG A 270 -20.62 -2.14 1.45
N GLU A 271 -19.67 -2.72 0.74
CA GLU A 271 -19.32 -4.14 0.93
C GLU A 271 -18.75 -4.34 2.33
N LEU A 272 -17.88 -3.45 2.76
CA LEU A 272 -17.31 -3.46 4.10
C LEU A 272 -18.40 -3.32 5.18
N GLU A 273 -19.35 -2.40 5.00
CA GLU A 273 -20.52 -2.23 5.90
C GLU A 273 -21.35 -3.50 6.01
N ASN A 274 -21.64 -4.16 4.89
CA ASN A 274 -22.42 -5.40 4.84
C ASN A 274 -21.71 -6.56 5.55
N MET A 275 -20.39 -6.62 5.44
CA MET A 275 -19.57 -7.70 6.00
C MET A 275 -19.23 -7.48 7.48
N THR A 276 -19.29 -6.25 7.99
CA THR A 276 -18.84 -5.89 9.36
C THR A 276 -19.40 -6.81 10.43
N LYS A 277 -20.70 -7.12 10.40
CA LYS A 277 -21.35 -7.99 11.40
C LYS A 277 -20.80 -9.42 11.39
N SER A 278 -20.46 -9.94 10.22
CA SER A 278 -19.87 -11.27 10.08
C SER A 278 -18.41 -11.26 10.52
N LEU A 279 -17.66 -10.22 10.16
CA LEU A 279 -16.26 -10.06 10.52
C LEU A 279 -16.04 -9.97 12.04
N LEU A 280 -16.94 -9.27 12.74
CA LEU A 280 -16.88 -9.14 14.20
C LEU A 280 -17.33 -10.42 14.96
N ARG A 281 -17.89 -11.40 14.27
CA ARG A 281 -18.27 -12.71 14.84
C ARG A 281 -17.22 -13.79 14.59
N GLY A 282 -16.19 -13.48 13.81
CA GLY A 282 -15.06 -14.38 13.61
C GLY A 282 -14.18 -14.47 14.86
N ASP A 283 -13.53 -15.60 15.06
CA ASP A 283 -12.65 -15.87 16.19
C ASP A 283 -11.24 -15.29 15.96
N ASN A 284 -11.17 -14.03 15.45
CA ASN A 284 -9.90 -13.41 15.10
C ASN A 284 -9.22 -12.80 16.32
N ASP A 285 -7.95 -13.15 16.57
CA ASP A 285 -7.11 -12.55 17.60
C ASP A 285 -6.75 -11.10 17.27
N TYR A 286 -6.57 -10.79 15.98
CA TYR A 286 -6.25 -9.45 15.51
C TYR A 286 -6.82 -9.15 14.12
N VAL A 287 -6.94 -7.85 13.82
CA VAL A 287 -7.37 -7.38 12.49
C VAL A 287 -6.36 -6.38 11.93
N LEU A 288 -6.04 -6.53 10.65
CA LEU A 288 -5.23 -5.62 9.87
C LEU A 288 -6.15 -4.83 8.93
N LEU A 289 -6.19 -3.51 9.09
CA LEU A 289 -6.93 -2.61 8.18
C LEU A 289 -5.93 -1.86 7.30
N GLU A 290 -5.81 -2.30 6.06
CA GLU A 290 -4.95 -1.64 5.09
C GLU A 290 -5.69 -0.44 4.52
N GLU A 291 -5.15 0.76 4.80
CA GLU A 291 -5.59 2.03 4.27
C GLU A 291 -7.03 2.46 4.64
N MET A 292 -7.20 2.89 5.87
CA MET A 292 -8.46 3.53 6.28
C MET A 292 -8.65 4.88 5.57
N ARG A 293 -9.62 4.97 4.66
CA ARG A 293 -9.90 6.17 3.84
C ARG A 293 -11.25 6.83 4.15
N ASP A 294 -12.24 6.07 4.52
CA ASP A 294 -13.64 6.50 4.63
C ASP A 294 -14.28 6.19 5.99
N ALA A 295 -15.51 6.64 6.16
CA ALA A 295 -16.25 6.45 7.39
C ALA A 295 -16.52 4.98 7.71
N ALA A 296 -16.66 4.10 6.71
CA ALA A 296 -16.93 2.68 6.91
C ALA A 296 -15.70 1.99 7.51
N ALA A 297 -14.50 2.24 6.95
CA ALA A 297 -13.25 1.73 7.48
C ALA A 297 -12.95 2.27 8.88
N TYR A 298 -13.20 3.56 9.14
CA TYR A 298 -13.04 4.15 10.49
C TYR A 298 -14.01 3.51 11.50
N ARG A 299 -15.26 3.28 11.10
CA ARG A 299 -16.25 2.64 11.96
C ARG A 299 -15.87 1.20 12.28
N LEU A 300 -15.45 0.43 11.29
CA LEU A 300 -14.99 -0.94 11.50
C LEU A 300 -13.79 -0.99 12.46
N ALA A 301 -12.82 -0.06 12.31
CA ALA A 301 -11.70 0.04 13.24
C ALA A 301 -12.17 0.22 14.70
N LEU A 302 -13.17 1.10 14.93
CA LEU A 302 -13.74 1.31 16.27
C LEU A 302 -14.46 0.07 16.78
N ASP A 303 -15.24 -0.58 15.93
CA ASP A 303 -15.98 -1.78 16.33
C ASP A 303 -15.00 -2.89 16.74
N ILE A 304 -13.89 -3.09 16.01
CA ILE A 304 -12.84 -4.05 16.32
C ILE A 304 -12.18 -3.75 17.68
N ILE A 305 -11.70 -2.53 17.90
CA ILE A 305 -11.04 -2.18 19.16
C ILE A 305 -12.00 -2.21 20.34
N SER A 306 -13.30 -2.04 20.11
CA SER A 306 -14.36 -2.09 21.13
C SER A 306 -14.71 -3.54 21.55
N THR A 307 -14.40 -4.55 20.72
CA THR A 307 -14.59 -5.96 21.10
C THR A 307 -13.55 -6.46 22.10
N GLY A 308 -12.53 -5.65 22.40
CA GLY A 308 -11.41 -6.06 23.24
C GLY A 308 -10.30 -6.77 22.48
N SER A 309 -10.37 -6.82 21.15
CA SER A 309 -9.28 -7.36 20.33
C SER A 309 -8.02 -6.53 20.50
N HIS A 310 -6.92 -7.22 20.75
CA HIS A 310 -5.58 -6.65 20.83
C HIS A 310 -4.79 -6.95 19.56
N ARG A 311 -3.58 -6.39 19.42
CA ARG A 311 -2.67 -6.63 18.28
C ARG A 311 -3.22 -6.17 16.94
N SER A 312 -4.34 -5.45 16.87
CA SER A 312 -4.89 -4.93 15.62
C SER A 312 -4.07 -3.74 15.12
N LYS A 313 -3.94 -3.65 13.81
CA LYS A 313 -3.14 -2.62 13.14
C LYS A 313 -3.94 -1.98 12.02
N ALA A 314 -3.74 -0.68 11.83
CA ALA A 314 -4.34 0.01 10.71
C ALA A 314 -3.39 1.04 10.11
N THR A 315 -3.49 1.26 8.80
CA THR A 315 -2.77 2.35 8.14
C THR A 315 -3.72 3.50 7.81
N VAL A 316 -3.23 4.73 7.95
CA VAL A 316 -4.02 5.93 7.69
C VAL A 316 -3.17 7.05 7.10
N HIS A 317 -3.71 7.76 6.13
CA HIS A 317 -3.07 8.95 5.59
C HIS A 317 -3.34 10.15 6.47
N THR A 318 -2.31 10.65 7.14
CA THR A 318 -2.36 11.91 7.90
C THR A 318 -0.97 12.50 8.06
N SER A 319 -0.91 13.83 8.19
CA SER A 319 0.26 14.58 8.65
C SER A 319 0.07 15.15 10.06
N ASP A 320 -1.06 14.85 10.69
CA ASP A 320 -1.43 15.32 12.02
C ASP A 320 -2.07 14.18 12.83
N PRO A 321 -1.24 13.33 13.45
CA PRO A 321 -1.72 12.22 14.27
C PRO A 321 -2.54 12.67 15.48
N VAL A 322 -2.24 13.82 16.06
CA VAL A 322 -2.94 14.34 17.27
C VAL A 322 -4.41 14.67 16.98
N ASN A 323 -4.69 15.24 15.82
CA ASN A 323 -6.06 15.58 15.40
C ASN A 323 -6.70 14.50 14.50
N LEU A 324 -6.02 13.39 14.23
CA LEU A 324 -6.58 12.26 13.51
C LEU A 324 -7.87 11.72 14.16
N PRO A 325 -7.95 11.52 15.49
CA PRO A 325 -9.18 11.07 16.16
C PRO A 325 -10.36 12.00 15.91
N PHE A 326 -10.16 13.32 15.90
CA PHE A 326 -11.20 14.29 15.57
C PHE A 326 -11.69 14.12 14.12
N ARG A 327 -10.77 13.95 13.17
CA ARG A 327 -11.12 13.72 11.75
C ARG A 327 -11.91 12.43 11.56
N MET A 328 -11.49 11.34 12.21
CA MET A 328 -12.19 10.06 12.15
C MET A 328 -13.60 10.19 12.74
N ALA A 329 -13.70 10.79 13.93
CA ALA A 329 -14.99 11.02 14.60
C ALA A 329 -15.94 11.89 13.77
N SER A 330 -15.44 12.96 13.15
CA SER A 330 -16.25 13.82 12.26
C SER A 330 -16.84 13.00 11.11
N ARG A 331 -16.04 12.19 10.42
CA ARG A 331 -16.51 11.36 9.30
C ARG A 331 -17.50 10.28 9.73
N ILE A 332 -17.25 9.66 10.87
CA ILE A 332 -18.17 8.65 11.43
C ILE A 332 -19.51 9.29 11.80
N CYS A 333 -19.49 10.40 12.55
CA CYS A 333 -20.72 11.08 12.99
C CYS A 333 -21.49 11.70 11.84
N GLU A 334 -20.83 12.23 10.81
CA GLU A 334 -21.46 12.73 9.60
C GLU A 334 -22.27 11.65 8.87
N ARG A 335 -21.76 10.41 8.82
CA ARG A 335 -22.39 9.30 8.10
C ARG A 335 -23.40 8.52 8.96
N TYR A 336 -23.03 8.23 10.21
CA TYR A 336 -23.78 7.30 11.07
C TYR A 336 -24.46 7.98 12.25
N GLY A 337 -24.24 9.27 12.46
CA GLY A 337 -24.66 9.97 13.66
C GLY A 337 -23.81 9.61 14.90
N GLY A 338 -24.28 10.01 16.07
CA GLY A 338 -23.64 9.70 17.35
C GLY A 338 -22.87 10.85 17.97
N SER A 339 -22.13 10.57 19.05
CA SER A 339 -21.38 11.56 19.81
C SER A 339 -19.94 11.66 19.34
N MET A 340 -19.54 12.83 18.86
CA MET A 340 -18.16 13.14 18.52
C MET A 340 -17.21 12.83 19.69
N GLN A 341 -17.56 13.26 20.89
CA GLN A 341 -16.79 13.02 22.11
C GLN A 341 -16.64 11.54 22.40
N GLY A 342 -17.73 10.76 22.31
CA GLY A 342 -17.72 9.32 22.53
C GLY A 342 -16.83 8.58 21.52
N VAL A 343 -16.85 8.98 20.24
CA VAL A 343 -15.99 8.38 19.22
C VAL A 343 -14.52 8.73 19.47
N ILE A 344 -14.19 9.98 19.79
CA ILE A 344 -12.81 10.39 20.11
C ILE A 344 -12.29 9.60 21.32
N GLN A 345 -13.10 9.45 22.37
CA GLN A 345 -12.79 8.66 23.55
C GLN A 345 -12.47 7.21 23.18
N GLN A 346 -13.30 6.57 22.35
CA GLN A 346 -13.06 5.20 21.90
C GLN A 346 -11.73 5.06 21.15
N ILE A 347 -11.38 6.02 20.28
CA ILE A 347 -10.12 5.99 19.54
C ILE A 347 -8.92 6.08 20.49
N PHE A 348 -8.92 7.03 21.43
CA PHE A 348 -7.82 7.21 22.39
C PHE A 348 -7.70 6.05 23.40
N SER A 349 -8.81 5.39 23.72
CA SER A 349 -8.81 4.22 24.61
C SER A 349 -8.41 2.94 23.88
N GLY A 350 -8.74 2.81 22.60
CA GLY A 350 -8.60 1.57 21.84
C GLY A 350 -7.28 1.42 21.10
N PHE A 351 -6.74 2.51 20.53
CA PHE A 351 -5.41 2.49 19.95
C PHE A 351 -4.36 2.90 20.99
N GLY A 352 -3.33 2.06 21.14
CA GLY A 352 -2.26 2.31 22.11
C GLY A 352 -1.26 3.34 21.62
N TYR A 353 -0.80 3.18 20.39
CA TYR A 353 0.27 4.00 19.83
C TYR A 353 0.02 4.34 18.37
N VAL A 354 0.62 5.47 17.93
CA VAL A 354 0.68 5.87 16.52
C VAL A 354 2.14 5.94 16.09
N VAL A 355 2.50 5.14 15.12
CA VAL A 355 3.81 5.17 14.45
C VAL A 355 3.70 6.08 13.23
N GLU A 356 4.27 7.27 13.32
CA GLU A 356 4.25 8.25 12.24
C GLU A 356 5.50 8.14 11.39
N LEU A 357 5.31 8.02 10.06
CA LEU A 357 6.38 7.84 9.09
C LEU A 357 6.45 9.01 8.11
N CYS A 358 7.66 9.34 7.67
CA CYS A 358 7.90 10.32 6.62
C CYS A 358 8.94 9.83 5.60
N SER A 359 8.97 10.51 4.46
CA SER A 359 10.11 10.47 3.54
C SER A 359 10.98 11.69 3.81
N ARG A 360 12.30 11.57 3.62
CA ARG A 360 13.18 12.74 3.66
C ARG A 360 12.87 13.67 2.49
N GLU A 361 12.98 14.99 2.71
CA GLU A 361 12.69 15.98 1.66
C GLU A 361 13.77 15.98 0.57
N ASP A 362 15.02 15.79 0.95
CA ASP A 362 16.20 15.73 0.07
C ASP A 362 16.26 14.41 -0.73
N ASN A 363 15.70 13.34 -0.20
CA ASN A 363 15.61 12.05 -0.88
C ASN A 363 14.34 11.30 -0.51
N ARG A 364 13.32 11.39 -1.36
CA ARG A 364 12.02 10.75 -1.13
C ARG A 364 12.06 9.21 -1.10
N GLY A 365 13.14 8.59 -1.58
CA GLY A 365 13.39 7.16 -1.44
C GLY A 365 13.67 6.74 0.01
N VAL A 366 14.28 7.63 0.80
CA VAL A 366 14.66 7.38 2.19
C VAL A 366 13.47 7.62 3.13
N LYS A 367 13.17 6.62 3.97
CA LYS A 367 12.08 6.66 4.94
C LYS A 367 12.62 6.80 6.35
N ARG A 368 11.86 7.47 7.21
CA ARG A 368 12.20 7.68 8.62
C ARG A 368 10.97 7.51 9.51
N LEU A 369 11.16 6.93 10.68
CA LEU A 369 10.24 7.08 11.79
C LEU A 369 10.21 8.56 12.16
N LYS A 370 9.12 9.25 11.84
CA LYS A 370 8.99 10.70 12.14
C LYS A 370 8.70 10.94 13.60
N ALA A 371 7.75 10.14 14.14
CA ALA A 371 7.37 10.21 15.55
C ALA A 371 6.73 8.92 16.02
N LEU A 372 6.81 8.68 17.33
CA LEU A 372 6.00 7.72 18.04
C LEU A 372 5.12 8.48 19.03
N TRP A 373 3.80 8.28 18.93
CA TRP A 373 2.82 8.91 19.81
C TRP A 373 2.14 7.84 20.66
N GLU A 374 1.96 8.10 21.94
CA GLU A 374 1.10 7.32 22.80
C GLU A 374 -0.25 8.03 22.94
N TYR A 375 -1.35 7.34 22.65
CA TYR A 375 -2.71 7.83 22.92
C TYR A 375 -3.14 7.41 24.31
N CYS A 376 -3.57 8.37 25.10
CA CYS A 376 -4.05 8.18 26.46
C CYS A 376 -5.45 8.76 26.62
N TYR A 377 -6.26 8.09 27.44
CA TYR A 377 -7.55 8.59 27.87
C TYR A 377 -7.67 8.50 29.39
N ASP A 378 -7.80 9.65 30.05
CA ASP A 378 -8.09 9.74 31.47
C ASP A 378 -9.61 9.73 31.67
N GLY A 379 -10.16 8.55 32.01
CA GLY A 379 -11.59 8.39 32.25
C GLY A 379 -12.12 9.13 33.48
N SER A 380 -11.26 9.51 34.42
CA SER A 380 -11.67 10.27 35.60
C SER A 380 -11.92 11.75 35.30
N ARG A 381 -11.21 12.28 34.28
CA ARG A 381 -11.29 13.66 33.82
C ARG A 381 -12.01 13.83 32.51
N ASP A 382 -12.40 12.70 31.87
CA ASP A 382 -12.91 12.68 30.50
C ASP A 382 -11.98 13.39 29.50
N LEU A 383 -10.69 13.10 29.59
CA LEU A 383 -9.65 13.85 28.92
C LEU A 383 -8.76 12.95 28.03
N PRO A 384 -8.85 13.05 26.70
CA PRO A 384 -7.90 12.42 25.80
C PRO A 384 -6.64 13.27 25.66
N SER A 385 -5.49 12.61 25.56
CA SER A 385 -4.19 13.25 25.32
C SER A 385 -3.30 12.39 24.43
N ALA A 386 -2.45 13.03 23.65
CA ALA A 386 -1.38 12.40 22.89
C ALA A 386 -0.04 12.78 23.49
N HIS A 387 0.79 11.78 23.79
CA HIS A 387 2.13 11.98 24.35
C HIS A 387 3.16 11.66 23.28
N LEU A 388 4.03 12.61 22.96
CA LEU A 388 5.13 12.41 22.02
C LEU A 388 6.25 11.61 22.72
N ILE A 389 6.44 10.37 22.29
CA ILE A 389 7.45 9.46 22.84
C ILE A 389 8.76 9.55 22.07
N CYS A 390 8.67 9.73 20.76
CA CYS A 390 9.83 9.83 19.87
C CYS A 390 9.61 10.93 18.83
N ARG A 391 10.66 11.65 18.51
CA ARG A 391 10.70 12.65 17.44
C ARG A 391 11.97 12.51 16.64
N TYR A 392 11.85 12.49 15.32
CA TYR A 392 12.97 12.57 14.40
C TYR A 392 13.45 14.00 14.22
N ASP A 393 14.73 14.24 14.43
CA ASP A 393 15.41 15.48 14.08
C ASP A 393 16.01 15.35 12.68
N MET A 394 15.44 16.07 11.73
CA MET A 394 15.84 16.00 10.33
C MET A 394 17.22 16.62 10.10
N ALA A 395 17.63 17.60 10.88
CA ALA A 395 18.91 18.27 10.75
C ALA A 395 20.06 17.40 11.27
N ALA A 396 19.81 16.70 12.38
CA ALA A 396 20.79 15.81 13.00
C ALA A 396 20.74 14.37 12.47
N ASP A 397 19.74 14.02 11.63
CA ASP A 397 19.40 12.64 11.18
C ASP A 397 19.40 11.65 12.37
N SER A 398 18.72 12.03 13.46
CA SER A 398 18.70 11.29 14.72
C SER A 398 17.34 11.38 15.40
N TRP A 399 17.13 10.60 16.46
CA TRP A 399 15.86 10.57 17.19
C TRP A 399 16.07 11.05 18.62
N GLN A 400 15.09 11.83 19.11
CA GLN A 400 14.96 12.26 20.49
C GLN A 400 13.79 11.51 21.12
N TRP A 401 13.90 11.20 22.42
CA TRP A 401 12.95 10.36 23.12
C TRP A 401 12.45 10.96 24.44
N LYS A 402 11.24 10.56 24.79
CA LYS A 402 10.63 10.87 26.09
C LYS A 402 9.95 9.62 26.65
N TYR A 403 10.31 9.26 27.86
CA TYR A 403 9.61 8.20 28.58
C TYR A 403 8.22 8.67 29.00
N HIS A 404 7.23 7.93 28.59
CA HIS A 404 5.87 8.03 29.13
C HIS A 404 5.20 6.65 29.01
N MET A 405 4.33 6.32 29.96
CA MET A 405 3.55 5.09 29.94
C MET A 405 2.26 5.32 30.76
N GLY A 406 1.17 5.50 30.05
CA GLY A 406 -0.16 5.70 30.64
C GLY A 406 -0.67 4.49 31.42
N GLU A 407 -1.58 4.72 32.36
CA GLU A 407 -2.14 3.65 33.21
C GLU A 407 -2.93 2.61 32.40
N ASP A 408 -3.55 3.01 31.31
CA ASP A 408 -4.21 2.11 30.36
C ASP A 408 -3.22 1.14 29.70
N LYS A 409 -2.01 1.60 29.34
CA LYS A 409 -0.95 0.76 28.78
C LYS A 409 -0.40 -0.22 29.80
N LYS A 410 -0.18 0.24 31.03
CA LYS A 410 0.20 -0.64 32.15
C LYS A 410 -0.85 -1.72 32.40
N ARG A 411 -2.14 -1.38 32.25
CA ARG A 411 -3.25 -2.34 32.39
C ARG A 411 -3.22 -3.41 31.29
N ILE A 412 -3.03 -3.02 30.02
CA ILE A 412 -2.90 -3.96 28.90
C ILE A 412 -1.69 -4.88 29.12
N GLY A 413 -0.57 -4.33 29.55
CA GLY A 413 0.66 -5.06 29.78
C GLY A 413 0.67 -5.99 31.00
N ARG A 414 -0.41 -6.06 31.81
CA ARG A 414 -0.50 -6.99 32.94
C ARG A 414 -0.39 -8.46 32.54
N SER A 415 -0.80 -8.79 31.31
CA SER A 415 -0.67 -10.13 30.73
C SER A 415 0.76 -10.48 30.31
N ALA A 416 1.65 -9.48 30.16
CA ALA A 416 3.03 -9.63 29.73
C ALA A 416 3.99 -8.80 30.63
N PRO A 417 4.10 -9.11 31.94
CA PRO A 417 4.81 -8.25 32.88
C PRO A 417 6.32 -8.18 32.64
N GLU A 418 6.92 -9.18 32.04
CA GLU A 418 8.33 -9.18 31.66
C GLU A 418 8.60 -8.26 30.47
N ALA A 419 7.77 -8.34 29.44
CA ALA A 419 7.82 -7.46 28.28
C ALA A 419 7.60 -5.99 28.70
N MET A 420 6.67 -5.74 29.63
CA MET A 420 6.46 -4.38 30.16
C MET A 420 7.69 -3.82 30.86
N ARG A 421 8.38 -4.61 31.68
CA ARG A 421 9.64 -4.18 32.34
C ARG A 421 10.73 -3.89 31.31
N LYS A 422 10.87 -4.75 30.27
CA LYS A 422 11.82 -4.54 29.18
C LYS A 422 11.49 -3.25 28.42
N MET A 423 10.22 -3.03 28.07
CA MET A 423 9.76 -1.82 27.38
C MET A 423 10.12 -0.57 28.18
N GLU A 424 9.81 -0.55 29.46
CA GLU A 424 10.14 0.57 30.35
C GLU A 424 11.65 0.84 30.41
N ALA A 425 12.46 -0.20 30.55
CA ALA A 425 13.93 -0.08 30.60
C ALA A 425 14.48 0.47 29.27
N ILE A 426 13.99 -0.01 28.13
CA ILE A 426 14.42 0.48 26.81
C ILE A 426 14.04 1.95 26.62
N MET A 427 12.81 2.35 26.95
CA MET A 427 12.35 3.72 26.81
C MET A 427 13.14 4.69 27.68
N LYS A 428 13.45 4.32 28.93
CA LYS A 428 14.30 5.13 29.81
C LYS A 428 15.72 5.28 29.26
N ARG A 429 16.32 4.18 28.77
CA ARG A 429 17.64 4.21 28.11
C ARG A 429 17.67 5.12 26.88
N LEU A 430 16.60 5.10 26.07
CA LEU A 430 16.46 5.96 24.89
C LEU A 430 16.37 7.44 25.29
N GLU A 431 15.53 7.78 26.31
CA GLU A 431 15.43 9.13 26.84
C GLU A 431 16.77 9.62 27.44
N GLU A 432 17.43 8.81 28.24
CA GLU A 432 18.74 9.17 28.84
C GLU A 432 19.80 9.50 27.78
N ARG A 433 19.76 8.83 26.62
CA ARG A 433 20.72 9.06 25.54
C ARG A 433 20.46 10.32 24.76
N ASN A 434 19.19 10.63 24.42
CA ASN A 434 18.81 11.80 23.64
C ASN A 434 17.40 12.27 24.01
N PRO A 435 17.24 13.08 25.08
CA PRO A 435 15.94 13.45 25.63
C PRO A 435 15.23 14.53 24.82
N ILE A 436 13.89 14.44 24.77
CA ILE A 436 13.02 15.56 24.41
C ILE A 436 12.86 16.42 25.68
N MET A 437 13.34 17.65 25.64
CA MET A 437 13.38 18.54 26.81
C MET A 437 12.08 19.31 27.05
N GLU A 438 11.27 19.52 26.02
CA GLU A 438 10.00 20.24 26.11
C GLU A 438 8.84 19.34 26.59
N ASN A 439 7.72 19.99 26.92
CA ASN A 439 6.48 19.26 27.22
C ASN A 439 5.96 18.54 25.99
N THR A 440 5.75 17.24 26.12
CA THR A 440 5.34 16.35 25.05
C THR A 440 3.85 16.03 25.03
N VAL A 441 3.08 16.53 26.00
CA VAL A 441 1.64 16.29 26.10
C VAL A 441 0.88 17.27 25.22
N ILE A 442 0.08 16.72 24.30
CA ILE A 442 -0.74 17.53 23.39
C ILE A 442 -2.19 17.08 23.51
N TYR A 443 -3.08 18.02 23.71
CA TYR A 443 -4.52 17.79 23.72
C TYR A 443 -5.12 18.05 22.34
N PRO A 444 -6.05 17.20 21.86
CA PRO A 444 -6.75 17.43 20.60
C PRO A 444 -7.48 18.79 20.59
N ARG A 445 -7.59 19.42 19.44
CA ARG A 445 -8.22 20.75 19.30
C ARG A 445 -9.62 20.85 19.90
N TYR A 446 -10.40 19.79 19.77
CA TYR A 446 -11.77 19.72 20.30
C TYR A 446 -11.84 19.95 21.83
N TYR A 447 -10.78 19.56 22.55
CA TYR A 447 -10.72 19.66 24.00
C TYR A 447 -10.00 20.92 24.51
N ARG A 448 -9.24 21.61 23.66
CA ARG A 448 -8.46 22.81 24.04
C ARG A 448 -9.31 23.94 24.63
N PRO A 449 -10.47 24.33 24.05
CA PRO A 449 -11.33 25.36 24.64
C PRO A 449 -11.82 25.00 26.03
N GLN A 450 -12.22 23.74 26.23
CA GLN A 450 -12.71 23.24 27.53
C GLN A 450 -11.62 23.26 28.62
N LEU A 451 -10.35 23.07 28.23
CA LEU A 451 -9.22 23.16 29.15
C LEU A 451 -8.89 24.61 29.52
N MET A 452 -9.07 25.55 28.59
CA MET A 452 -8.89 27.00 28.88
C MET A 452 -9.97 27.53 29.80
N GLU A 453 -11.20 26.99 29.71
CA GLU A 453 -12.32 27.41 30.59
C GLU A 453 -12.24 26.74 31.98
N ASN A 454 -11.53 25.65 32.15
CA ASN A 454 -11.41 24.93 33.42
C ASN A 454 -9.98 24.37 33.63
N PRO A 455 -9.01 25.21 34.04
CA PRO A 455 -7.60 24.82 34.23
C PRO A 455 -7.39 23.72 35.25
N GLU A 456 -8.29 23.54 36.22
CA GLU A 456 -8.21 22.48 37.25
C GLU A 456 -8.29 21.04 36.64
N ARG A 457 -8.82 20.89 35.41
CA ARG A 457 -8.84 19.59 34.72
C ARG A 457 -7.47 19.12 34.23
N THR A 458 -6.51 20.00 34.08
CA THR A 458 -5.18 19.67 33.54
C THR A 458 -4.15 19.29 34.59
N GLY A 459 -4.35 19.71 35.85
CA GLY A 459 -3.34 19.53 36.89
C GLY A 459 -2.01 20.25 36.61
N LEU A 460 -2.05 21.26 35.71
CA LEU A 460 -0.93 22.16 35.41
C LEU A 460 -0.84 23.23 36.47
#